data_aca3bd98d3b8077b24085892db86d382
#
_entry.id   aca3bd98d3b8077b24085892db86d382
#
_cell.length_a   1.000
_cell.length_b   1.000
_cell.length_c   1.000
_cell.angle_alpha   90.00
_cell.angle_beta   90.00
_cell.angle_gamma   90.00
#
_symmetry.space_group_name_H-M   'P 1'
#
loop_
_entity.id
_entity.type
_entity.pdbx_description
1 polymer ?
#
loop_
_entity_poly.entity_id
_entity_poly.type
_entity_poly.pdbx_seq_one_letter_code
_entity_poly.pdbx_strand_id
1 'polypeptide(L)'
;MSKVIEVNQGNFEQEVIQRSYRESVLVDFWAPWCGPCKAMAPGYEQAALALESRVKFAKLNTDDAQDIAQQFDIRSIPTMILFRDGQEVARHSGAMMAGDIERWVTEHVAAD
;
A
#
# COMPACT_ATOMS: atom_id res chain seq x y z
N MET A 1 2.75 -8.43 16.23
CA MET A 1 3.63 -7.58 15.43
C MET A 1 2.98 -7.26 14.09
N SER A 2 3.24 -6.06 13.61
CA SER A 2 2.65 -5.64 12.34
C SER A 2 3.31 -6.33 11.15
N LYS A 3 2.49 -6.72 10.17
CA LYS A 3 2.98 -7.22 8.88
C LYS A 3 3.05 -6.11 7.84
N VAL A 4 2.75 -4.87 8.25
CA VAL A 4 2.85 -3.70 7.38
C VAL A 4 4.18 -3.03 7.66
N ILE A 5 5.02 -2.86 6.63
CA ILE A 5 6.28 -2.14 6.81
C ILE A 5 6.04 -0.66 6.54
N GLU A 6 6.74 0.19 7.28
CA GLU A 6 6.69 1.62 7.03
C GLU A 6 7.81 1.98 6.06
N VAL A 7 7.43 2.64 4.97
CA VAL A 7 8.41 3.11 4.00
C VAL A 7 8.42 4.63 3.99
N ASN A 8 9.49 5.21 3.50
CA ASN A 8 9.68 6.65 3.50
C ASN A 8 10.40 7.07 2.21
N GLN A 9 10.68 8.36 2.10
CA GLN A 9 11.36 8.93 0.95
C GLN A 9 12.69 8.21 0.66
N GLY A 10 13.42 7.84 1.72
CA GLY A 10 14.76 7.27 1.59
C GLY A 10 14.80 5.80 1.23
N ASN A 11 13.77 5.02 1.57
CA ASN A 11 13.81 3.57 1.34
C ASN A 11 12.74 3.08 0.35
N PHE A 12 11.93 3.98 -0.20
CA PHE A 12 10.84 3.58 -1.10
C PHE A 12 11.36 2.81 -2.31
N GLU A 13 12.40 3.30 -2.92
CA GLU A 13 12.94 2.64 -4.12
C GLU A 13 13.31 1.19 -3.82
N GLN A 14 14.02 0.95 -2.73
CA GLN A 14 14.48 -0.39 -2.40
C GLN A 14 13.35 -1.27 -1.86
N GLU A 15 12.55 -0.75 -0.93
CA GLU A 15 11.55 -1.55 -0.22
C GLU A 15 10.27 -1.76 -1.03
N VAL A 16 9.99 -0.91 -2.00
CA VAL A 16 8.79 -1.04 -2.81
C VAL A 16 9.15 -1.41 -4.26
N ILE A 17 9.87 -0.55 -4.95
CA ILE A 17 10.12 -0.74 -6.38
C ILE A 17 10.99 -1.97 -6.63
N GLN A 18 12.15 -2.05 -5.98
CA GLN A 18 13.06 -3.19 -6.17
C GLN A 18 12.46 -4.47 -5.63
N ARG A 19 11.79 -4.41 -4.47
CA ARG A 19 11.12 -5.58 -3.91
C ARG A 19 10.03 -6.11 -4.86
N SER A 20 9.36 -5.22 -5.58
CA SER A 20 8.24 -5.61 -6.45
C SER A 20 8.65 -6.51 -7.62
N TYR A 21 9.95 -6.62 -7.88
CA TYR A 21 10.45 -7.60 -8.87
C TYR A 21 10.42 -9.03 -8.34
N ARG A 22 10.33 -9.19 -7.00
CA ARG A 22 10.32 -10.51 -6.36
C ARG A 22 8.94 -10.90 -5.82
N GLU A 23 8.17 -9.92 -5.38
CA GLU A 23 6.83 -10.14 -4.82
C GLU A 23 6.01 -8.87 -5.01
N SER A 24 4.70 -9.02 -5.12
CA SER A 24 3.82 -7.85 -5.21
C SER A 24 3.91 -7.05 -3.91
N VAL A 25 3.89 -5.73 -4.03
CA VAL A 25 3.94 -4.82 -2.87
C VAL A 25 2.74 -3.88 -2.95
N LEU A 26 1.95 -3.85 -1.89
CA LEU A 26 0.84 -2.91 -1.78
C LEU A 26 1.28 -1.77 -0.87
N VAL A 27 1.07 -0.53 -1.30
CA VAL A 27 1.42 0.65 -0.52
C VAL A 27 0.16 1.45 -0.21
N ASP A 28 -0.06 1.73 1.07
CA ASP A 28 -1.11 2.63 1.54
C ASP A 28 -0.51 4.03 1.72
N PHE A 29 -0.96 4.96 0.91
CA PHE A 29 -0.56 6.36 1.02
C PHE A 29 -1.52 7.03 1.98
N TRP A 30 -1.02 7.51 3.12
CA TRP A 30 -1.83 8.01 4.23
C TRP A 30 -1.19 9.23 4.87
N ALA A 31 -1.86 9.82 5.85
CA ALA A 31 -1.30 10.89 6.67
C ALA A 31 -1.90 10.82 8.08
N PRO A 32 -1.14 11.25 9.11
CA PRO A 32 -1.62 11.17 10.50
C PRO A 32 -2.88 11.98 10.79
N TRP A 33 -3.14 13.03 10.03
CA TRP A 33 -4.31 13.89 10.22
C TRP A 33 -5.55 13.38 9.47
N CYS A 34 -5.41 12.32 8.71
CA CYS A 34 -6.47 11.81 7.85
C CYS A 34 -7.36 10.83 8.61
N GLY A 35 -8.58 11.24 8.92
CA GLY A 35 -9.54 10.39 9.64
C GLY A 35 -9.83 9.06 8.96
N PRO A 36 -10.21 9.06 7.66
CA PRO A 36 -10.47 7.80 6.95
C PRO A 36 -9.26 6.88 6.89
N CYS A 37 -8.04 7.44 6.81
CA CYS A 37 -6.81 6.64 6.83
C CYS A 37 -6.67 5.90 8.14
N LYS A 38 -6.90 6.60 9.26
CA LYS A 38 -6.79 6.01 10.59
C LYS A 38 -7.88 4.98 10.83
N ALA A 39 -9.08 5.24 10.31
CA ALA A 39 -10.18 4.29 10.42
C ALA A 39 -9.88 3.00 9.64
N MET A 40 -9.18 3.09 8.52
CA MET A 40 -8.82 1.94 7.70
C MET A 40 -7.66 1.14 8.29
N ALA A 41 -6.81 1.76 9.11
CA ALA A 41 -5.56 1.14 9.55
C ALA A 41 -5.72 -0.26 10.17
N PRO A 42 -6.66 -0.51 11.08
CA PRO A 42 -6.81 -1.87 11.63
C PRO A 42 -7.16 -2.90 10.57
N GLY A 43 -8.03 -2.55 9.62
CA GLY A 43 -8.39 -3.46 8.52
C GLY A 43 -7.24 -3.72 7.58
N TYR A 44 -6.42 -2.70 7.35
CA TYR A 44 -5.22 -2.84 6.52
C TYR A 44 -4.22 -3.81 7.18
N GLU A 45 -4.03 -3.69 8.51
CA GLU A 45 -3.19 -4.62 9.26
C GLU A 45 -3.72 -6.04 9.20
N GLN A 46 -5.04 -6.20 9.31
CA GLN A 46 -5.68 -7.50 9.25
C GLN A 46 -5.50 -8.14 7.87
N ALA A 47 -5.70 -7.37 6.81
CA ALA A 47 -5.50 -7.85 5.44
C ALA A 47 -4.04 -8.24 5.19
N ALA A 48 -3.11 -7.46 5.74
CA ALA A 48 -1.68 -7.75 5.62
C ALA A 48 -1.32 -9.11 6.23
N LEU A 49 -1.91 -9.41 7.39
CA LEU A 49 -1.68 -10.69 8.04
C LEU A 49 -2.28 -11.84 7.22
N ALA A 50 -3.49 -11.64 6.71
CA ALA A 50 -4.18 -12.67 5.93
C ALA A 50 -3.46 -13.00 4.63
N LEU A 51 -2.80 -12.02 4.02
CA LEU A 51 -2.18 -12.17 2.70
C LEU A 51 -0.65 -12.15 2.74
N GLU A 52 -0.05 -12.31 3.93
CA GLU A 52 1.40 -12.12 4.08
C GLU A 52 2.25 -13.05 3.21
N SER A 53 1.73 -14.22 2.86
CA SER A 53 2.46 -15.16 2.01
C SER A 53 2.40 -14.81 0.53
N ARG A 54 1.56 -13.85 0.14
CA ARG A 54 1.32 -13.53 -1.26
C ARG A 54 1.71 -12.10 -1.63
N VAL A 55 1.57 -11.17 -0.71
CA VAL A 55 1.75 -9.73 -0.98
C VAL A 55 2.43 -9.09 0.22
N LYS A 56 3.41 -8.24 -0.04
CA LYS A 56 4.00 -7.42 1.01
C LYS A 56 3.19 -6.14 1.16
N PHE A 57 2.74 -5.86 2.37
CA PHE A 57 2.00 -4.64 2.66
C PHE A 57 2.93 -3.58 3.23
N ALA A 58 2.80 -2.36 2.74
CA ALA A 58 3.60 -1.23 3.19
C ALA A 58 2.68 -0.03 3.38
N LYS A 59 3.16 0.97 4.12
CA LYS A 59 2.47 2.25 4.23
C LYS A 59 3.48 3.38 4.15
N LEU A 60 3.04 4.50 3.59
CA LEU A 60 3.88 5.67 3.38
C LEU A 60 3.12 6.92 3.83
N ASN A 61 3.70 7.62 4.80
CA ASN A 61 3.16 8.89 5.28
C ASN A 61 3.48 9.98 4.26
N THR A 62 2.45 10.49 3.60
CA THR A 62 2.65 11.46 2.51
C THR A 62 3.22 12.79 3.00
N ASP A 63 3.03 13.13 4.29
CA ASP A 63 3.64 14.34 4.84
C ASP A 63 5.16 14.26 4.85
N ASP A 64 5.70 13.05 5.05
CA ASP A 64 7.14 12.83 5.12
C ASP A 64 7.74 12.42 3.78
N ALA A 65 6.91 12.23 2.76
CA ALA A 65 7.35 11.74 1.45
C ALA A 65 6.58 12.43 0.34
N GLN A 66 6.61 13.75 0.34
CA GLN A 66 5.85 14.56 -0.60
C GLN A 66 6.30 14.33 -2.05
N ASP A 67 7.59 14.12 -2.29
CA ASP A 67 8.09 13.86 -3.64
C ASP A 67 7.53 12.56 -4.21
N ILE A 68 7.48 11.51 -3.37
CA ILE A 68 6.91 10.22 -3.81
C ILE A 68 5.42 10.37 -4.09
N ALA A 69 4.69 11.04 -3.20
CA ALA A 69 3.26 11.27 -3.38
C ALA A 69 2.98 12.02 -4.68
N GLN A 70 3.82 13.02 -4.99
CA GLN A 70 3.69 13.79 -6.21
C GLN A 70 4.04 12.95 -7.43
N GLN A 71 5.09 12.16 -7.34
CA GLN A 71 5.52 11.26 -8.43
C GLN A 71 4.39 10.34 -8.88
N PHE A 72 3.61 9.82 -7.93
CA PHE A 72 2.51 8.91 -8.24
C PHE A 72 1.16 9.61 -8.31
N ASP A 73 1.17 10.95 -8.32
CA ASP A 73 -0.04 11.76 -8.50
C ASP A 73 -1.12 11.38 -7.46
N ILE A 74 -0.72 11.33 -6.19
CA ILE A 74 -1.65 11.05 -5.11
C ILE A 74 -2.46 12.30 -4.82
N ARG A 75 -3.74 12.29 -5.19
CA ARG A 75 -4.62 13.44 -5.05
C ARG A 75 -5.58 13.34 -3.88
N SER A 76 -5.74 12.14 -3.35
CA SER A 76 -6.60 11.90 -2.19
C SER A 76 -6.00 10.77 -1.38
N ILE A 77 -6.33 10.74 -0.09
CA ILE A 77 -5.86 9.68 0.80
C ILE A 77 -7.04 9.18 1.63
N PRO A 78 -7.04 7.87 2.00
CA PRO A 78 -6.03 6.89 1.63
C PRO A 78 -6.13 6.51 0.15
N THR A 79 -4.99 6.21 -0.44
CA THR A 79 -4.92 5.61 -1.77
C THR A 79 -3.97 4.42 -1.68
N MET A 80 -4.40 3.27 -2.18
CA MET A 80 -3.57 2.08 -2.24
C MET A 80 -3.09 1.88 -3.66
N ILE A 81 -1.79 1.59 -3.81
CA ILE A 81 -1.22 1.26 -5.12
C ILE A 81 -0.54 -0.09 -5.00
N LEU A 82 -0.85 -0.99 -5.91
CA LEU A 82 -0.20 -2.29 -6.00
C LEU A 82 0.92 -2.21 -7.03
N PHE A 83 2.13 -2.58 -6.59
CA PHE A 83 3.33 -2.55 -7.43
C PHE A 83 3.78 -3.96 -7.78
N ARG A 84 4.23 -4.13 -9.02
CA ARG A 84 4.76 -5.38 -9.48
C ARG A 84 5.71 -5.14 -10.64
N ASP A 85 6.84 -5.83 -10.63
CA ASP A 85 7.87 -5.68 -11.67
C ASP A 85 8.28 -4.24 -11.87
N GLY A 86 8.36 -3.50 -10.77
CA GLY A 86 8.80 -2.12 -10.75
C GLY A 86 7.74 -1.09 -11.17
N GLN A 87 6.50 -1.51 -11.39
CA GLN A 87 5.46 -0.63 -11.93
C GLN A 87 4.17 -0.69 -11.12
N GLU A 88 3.42 0.41 -11.17
CA GLU A 88 2.07 0.43 -10.63
C GLU A 88 1.17 -0.41 -11.55
N VAL A 89 0.50 -1.43 -10.99
CA VAL A 89 -0.38 -2.29 -11.77
C VAL A 89 -1.85 -2.11 -11.41
N ALA A 90 -2.16 -1.55 -10.24
CA ALA A 90 -3.54 -1.28 -9.82
C ALA A 90 -3.54 -0.21 -8.75
N ARG A 91 -4.66 0.52 -8.65
CA ARG A 91 -4.81 1.61 -7.69
C ARG A 91 -6.26 1.70 -7.25
N HIS A 92 -6.45 1.99 -5.96
CA HIS A 92 -7.77 2.26 -5.41
C HIS A 92 -7.69 3.44 -4.46
N SER A 93 -8.54 4.45 -4.66
CA SER A 93 -8.63 5.61 -3.77
C SER A 93 -9.87 5.48 -2.89
N GLY A 94 -9.72 5.84 -1.62
CA GLY A 94 -10.78 5.78 -0.63
C GLY A 94 -10.61 4.61 0.34
N ALA A 95 -11.20 4.74 1.52
CA ALA A 95 -11.08 3.74 2.56
C ALA A 95 -11.92 2.50 2.22
N MET A 96 -11.40 1.33 2.60
CA MET A 96 -12.09 0.06 2.47
C MET A 96 -11.94 -0.73 3.76
N MET A 97 -12.89 -1.61 4.04
CA MET A 97 -12.80 -2.53 5.17
C MET A 97 -11.88 -3.70 4.84
N ALA A 98 -11.44 -4.43 5.86
CA ALA A 98 -10.48 -5.53 5.69
C ALA A 98 -10.88 -6.53 4.61
N GLY A 99 -12.12 -7.00 4.62
CA GLY A 99 -12.58 -7.99 3.64
C GLY A 99 -12.52 -7.47 2.21
N ASP A 100 -12.82 -6.19 2.03
CA ASP A 100 -12.78 -5.58 0.70
C ASP A 100 -11.35 -5.39 0.22
N ILE A 101 -10.45 -5.05 1.14
CA ILE A 101 -9.01 -4.94 0.82
C ILE A 101 -8.51 -6.31 0.35
N GLU A 102 -8.80 -7.36 1.11
CA GLU A 102 -8.38 -8.72 0.76
C GLU A 102 -8.89 -9.14 -0.60
N ARG A 103 -10.16 -8.85 -0.88
CA ARG A 103 -10.77 -9.22 -2.16
C ARG A 103 -10.13 -8.46 -3.30
N TRP A 104 -9.97 -7.15 -3.14
CA TRP A 104 -9.39 -6.30 -4.17
C TRP A 104 -7.96 -6.74 -4.51
N VAL A 105 -7.15 -6.99 -3.48
CA VAL A 105 -5.77 -7.42 -3.67
C VAL A 105 -5.74 -8.78 -4.36
N THR A 106 -6.55 -9.73 -3.88
CA THR A 106 -6.59 -11.07 -4.44
C THR A 106 -6.97 -11.05 -5.92
N GLU A 107 -7.93 -10.20 -6.30
CA GLU A 107 -8.34 -10.07 -7.70
C GLU A 107 -7.20 -9.62 -8.59
N HIS A 108 -6.32 -8.76 -8.07
CA HIS A 108 -5.24 -8.18 -8.87
C HIS A 108 -3.96 -9.01 -8.88
N VAL A 109 -3.74 -9.87 -7.89
CA VAL A 109 -2.55 -10.72 -7.88
C VAL A 109 -2.83 -12.13 -8.39
N ALA A 110 -4.08 -12.56 -8.43
CA ALA A 110 -4.43 -13.92 -8.86
C ALA A 110 -4.19 -14.16 -10.35
N ALA A 111 -4.07 -13.10 -11.13
CA ALA A 111 -3.82 -13.20 -12.57
C ALA A 111 -2.40 -13.64 -12.88
N ASP A 112 -1.59 -13.74 -11.87
CA ASP A 112 -0.19 -14.13 -12.03
C ASP A 112 -0.06 -15.67 -12.03
#